data_923cd9093b0ab4ddd477d7e9ccab4afe
#
_entry.id   923cd9093b0ab4ddd477d7e9ccab4afe
#
_cell.length_a   1.000
_cell.length_b   1.000
_cell.length_c   1.000
_cell.angle_alpha   90.00
_cell.angle_beta   90.00
_cell.angle_gamma   90.00
#
_symmetry.space_group_name_H-M   'P 1'
#
loop_
_entity.id
_entity.type
_entity.pdbx_description
1 polymer ?
#
loop_
_entity_poly.entity_id
_entity_poly.type
_entity_poly.pdbx_seq_one_letter_code
_entity_poly.pdbx_strand_id
1 'polypeptide(L)'
;ASDVYKRQGVNLSESISFQQQYDKTSIYTSLNRMDDSSMIPGANLSRTNLTLRASSTFGKDDRWSIDAKVQYINTLAENRPISGARGNNAFYTIFNMPTTIDIRDFSSPVKDEFGEMIWWSKGGINPYWSKDYNPNKDSRNRFLMNGSLKYKFTDWLDAEIKAGSDMYFTEGEEKLYAGSPTNNKNSRYSTSEKKFFENNFSFLISGHKDELFGK
;
A
#
# COMPACT_ATOMS: atom_id res chain seq x y z
N ALA A 1 -38.51 2.54 3.01
CA ALA A 1 -37.17 2.16 3.48
C ALA A 1 -36.52 1.37 2.37
N SER A 2 -35.67 2.03 1.60
CA SER A 2 -34.87 1.32 0.62
C SER A 2 -33.94 0.40 1.39
N ASP A 3 -34.15 -0.91 1.28
CA ASP A 3 -33.15 -1.90 1.64
C ASP A 3 -31.94 -1.66 0.74
N VAL A 4 -31.05 -0.82 1.20
CA VAL A 4 -29.74 -0.66 0.60
C VAL A 4 -28.96 -1.90 0.97
N TYR A 5 -29.08 -2.97 0.21
CA TYR A 5 -28.10 -4.04 0.21
C TYR A 5 -26.77 -3.44 -0.24
N LYS A 6 -26.05 -2.91 0.73
CA LYS A 6 -24.69 -2.44 0.49
C LYS A 6 -23.89 -3.67 0.07
N ARG A 7 -23.36 -3.64 -1.14
CA ARG A 7 -22.37 -4.62 -1.57
C ARG A 7 -21.26 -4.64 -0.51
N GLN A 8 -20.97 -5.81 0.02
CA GLN A 8 -19.84 -5.97 0.94
C GLN A 8 -18.55 -6.02 0.17
N GLY A 9 -17.50 -5.44 0.73
CA GLY A 9 -16.15 -5.68 0.28
C GLY A 9 -15.69 -7.09 0.67
N VAL A 10 -14.75 -7.63 -0.06
CA VAL A 10 -14.14 -8.94 0.22
C VAL A 10 -12.64 -8.72 0.34
N ASN A 11 -12.06 -9.17 1.44
CA ASN A 11 -10.62 -9.21 1.64
C ASN A 11 -10.18 -10.65 1.80
N LEU A 12 -9.28 -11.08 0.91
CA LEU A 12 -8.64 -12.38 0.97
C LEU A 12 -7.16 -12.16 1.29
N SER A 13 -6.66 -12.84 2.33
CA SER A 13 -5.24 -12.81 2.69
C SER A 13 -4.70 -14.22 2.81
N GLU A 14 -3.60 -14.46 2.13
CA GLU A 14 -2.90 -15.75 2.11
C GLU A 14 -1.45 -15.51 2.52
N SER A 15 -0.88 -16.41 3.31
CA SER A 15 0.50 -16.32 3.72
C SER A 15 1.14 -17.69 3.84
N ILE A 16 2.41 -17.75 3.45
CA ILE A 16 3.28 -18.87 3.68
C ILE A 16 4.59 -18.36 4.26
N SER A 17 5.13 -19.07 5.25
CA SER A 17 6.42 -18.74 5.82
C SER A 17 7.24 -19.99 6.08
N PHE A 18 8.54 -19.82 6.00
CA PHE A 18 9.52 -20.84 6.30
C PHE A 18 10.59 -20.24 7.21
N GLN A 19 10.96 -21.00 8.22
CA GLN A 19 12.07 -20.64 9.13
C GLN A 19 12.91 -21.88 9.36
N GLN A 20 14.20 -21.70 9.26
CA GLN A 20 15.17 -22.74 9.59
C GLN A 20 16.33 -22.13 10.39
N GLN A 21 16.79 -22.87 11.38
CA GLN A 21 18.03 -22.59 12.10
C GLN A 21 18.98 -23.76 11.87
N TYR A 22 20.20 -23.40 11.51
CA TYR A 22 21.30 -24.34 11.41
C TYR A 22 22.48 -23.75 12.17
N ASP A 23 22.91 -24.46 13.24
CA ASP A 23 23.91 -23.99 14.19
C ASP A 23 23.58 -22.56 14.68
N LYS A 24 24.41 -21.59 14.37
CA LYS A 24 24.31 -20.19 14.79
C LYS A 24 23.67 -19.29 13.73
N THR A 25 23.18 -19.87 12.66
CA THR A 25 22.57 -19.14 11.55
C THR A 25 21.07 -19.44 11.51
N SER A 26 20.27 -18.40 11.45
CA SER A 26 18.82 -18.47 11.27
C SER A 26 18.42 -17.79 9.97
N ILE A 27 17.55 -18.43 9.21
CA ILE A 27 16.96 -17.90 7.97
C ILE A 27 15.45 -17.94 8.12
N TYR A 28 14.82 -16.84 7.78
CA TYR A 28 13.38 -16.69 7.70
C TYR A 28 12.97 -16.13 6.35
N THR A 29 11.95 -16.71 5.73
CA THR A 29 11.31 -16.18 4.54
C THR A 29 9.80 -16.25 4.68
N SER A 30 9.11 -15.26 4.14
CA SER A 30 7.64 -15.27 4.06
C SER A 30 7.15 -14.60 2.79
N LEU A 31 6.08 -15.13 2.24
CA LEU A 31 5.32 -14.55 1.15
C LEU A 31 3.88 -14.34 1.64
N ASN A 32 3.40 -13.10 1.53
CA ASN A 32 2.02 -12.77 1.83
C ASN A 32 1.37 -12.13 0.60
N ARG A 33 0.15 -12.56 0.30
CA ARG A 33 -0.71 -11.98 -0.73
C ARG A 33 -2.00 -11.52 -0.10
N MET A 34 -2.43 -10.31 -0.43
CA MET A 34 -3.71 -9.75 -0.04
C MET A 34 -4.41 -9.22 -1.29
N ASP A 35 -5.63 -9.64 -1.50
CA ASP A 35 -6.52 -9.13 -2.53
C ASP A 35 -7.78 -8.57 -1.86
N ASP A 36 -8.03 -7.29 -2.07
CA ASP A 36 -9.15 -6.55 -1.52
C ASP A 36 -10.04 -6.01 -2.64
N SER A 37 -11.29 -6.37 -2.60
CA SER A 37 -12.34 -5.81 -3.46
C SER A 37 -13.26 -4.95 -2.61
N SER A 38 -13.27 -3.66 -2.86
CA SER A 38 -14.05 -2.68 -2.12
C SER A 38 -15.56 -2.87 -2.32
N MET A 39 -16.35 -2.32 -1.39
CA MET A 39 -17.79 -2.15 -1.60
C MET A 39 -18.12 -1.22 -2.78
N ILE A 40 -17.19 -0.35 -3.16
CA ILE A 40 -17.31 0.49 -4.37
C ILE A 40 -16.96 -0.36 -5.59
N PRO A 41 -17.89 -0.53 -6.55
CA PRO A 41 -17.63 -1.33 -7.74
C PRO A 41 -16.39 -0.86 -8.51
N GLY A 42 -15.52 -1.81 -8.84
CA GLY A 42 -14.31 -1.54 -9.62
C GLY A 42 -13.11 -1.02 -8.80
N ALA A 43 -13.28 -0.71 -7.52
CA ALA A 43 -12.17 -0.34 -6.64
C ALA A 43 -11.54 -1.59 -6.03
N ASN A 44 -10.31 -1.88 -6.43
CA ASN A 44 -9.56 -3.06 -6.02
C ASN A 44 -8.18 -2.66 -5.52
N LEU A 45 -7.65 -3.44 -4.59
CA LEU A 45 -6.27 -3.33 -4.13
C LEU A 45 -5.68 -4.72 -3.99
N SER A 46 -4.50 -4.92 -4.55
CA SER A 46 -3.73 -6.13 -4.29
C SER A 46 -2.35 -5.77 -3.74
N ARG A 47 -1.87 -6.56 -2.80
CA ARG A 47 -0.56 -6.38 -2.18
C ARG A 47 0.15 -7.70 -2.06
N THR A 48 1.37 -7.75 -2.58
CA THR A 48 2.29 -8.88 -2.40
C THR A 48 3.46 -8.41 -1.55
N ASN A 49 3.80 -9.16 -0.51
CA ASN A 49 4.89 -8.87 0.40
C ASN A 49 5.80 -10.09 0.53
N LEU A 50 7.04 -9.94 0.11
CA LEU A 50 8.10 -10.92 0.28
C LEU A 50 9.07 -10.42 1.36
N THR A 51 9.32 -11.24 2.38
CA THR A 51 10.29 -10.95 3.44
C THR A 51 11.37 -12.02 3.45
N LEU A 52 12.61 -11.58 3.51
CA LEU A 52 13.80 -12.41 3.74
C LEU A 52 14.55 -11.83 4.94
N ARG A 53 14.93 -12.67 5.90
CA ARG A 53 15.78 -12.30 7.02
C ARG A 53 16.80 -13.40 7.27
N ALA A 54 18.02 -13.01 7.49
CA ALA A 54 19.09 -13.90 7.93
C ALA A 54 19.81 -13.27 9.13
N SER A 55 20.12 -14.09 10.13
CA SER A 55 20.94 -13.70 11.24
C SER A 55 21.95 -14.80 11.55
N SER A 56 23.15 -14.41 11.97
CA SER A 56 24.23 -15.35 12.29
C SER A 56 25.17 -14.75 13.32
N THR A 57 25.74 -15.62 14.13
CA THR A 57 26.90 -15.30 14.96
C THR A 57 28.10 -16.10 14.47
N PHE A 58 29.27 -15.47 14.40
CA PHE A 58 30.46 -16.07 13.84
C PHE A 58 31.76 -15.49 14.39
N GLY A 59 32.86 -16.04 13.95
CA GLY A 59 34.21 -15.66 14.39
C GLY A 59 34.66 -16.38 15.65
N LYS A 60 35.86 -16.02 16.14
CA LYS A 60 36.39 -16.58 17.37
C LYS A 60 35.55 -16.13 18.56
N ASP A 61 35.11 -17.08 19.40
CA ASP A 61 34.29 -16.86 20.60
C ASP A 61 32.93 -16.15 20.27
N ASP A 62 32.38 -16.34 19.04
CA ASP A 62 31.12 -15.75 18.60
C ASP A 62 31.03 -14.22 18.74
N ARG A 63 32.14 -13.54 18.54
CA ARG A 63 32.24 -12.10 18.76
C ARG A 63 31.49 -11.26 17.72
N TRP A 64 31.26 -11.82 16.56
CA TRP A 64 30.51 -11.15 15.50
C TRP A 64 29.07 -11.61 15.45
N SER A 65 28.15 -10.67 15.34
CA SER A 65 26.74 -10.95 15.04
C SER A 65 26.28 -10.08 13.87
N ILE A 66 25.60 -10.71 12.94
CA ILE A 66 24.99 -10.04 11.80
C ILE A 66 23.49 -10.34 11.79
N ASP A 67 22.66 -9.34 11.49
CA ASP A 67 21.25 -9.48 11.18
C ASP A 67 20.95 -8.67 9.93
N ALA A 68 20.34 -9.27 8.93
CA ALA A 68 19.96 -8.61 7.69
C ALA A 68 18.53 -8.99 7.32
N LYS A 69 17.72 -7.98 6.97
CA LYS A 69 16.34 -8.15 6.54
C LYS A 69 16.11 -7.35 5.26
N VAL A 70 15.51 -7.98 4.27
CA VAL A 70 15.01 -7.36 3.05
C VAL A 70 13.52 -7.67 2.93
N GLN A 71 12.73 -6.66 2.65
CA GLN A 71 11.31 -6.78 2.40
C GLN A 71 10.97 -6.07 1.11
N TYR A 72 10.34 -6.79 0.19
CA TYR A 72 9.80 -6.24 -1.04
C TYR A 72 8.28 -6.23 -0.94
N ILE A 73 7.67 -5.07 -1.23
CA ILE A 73 6.23 -4.88 -1.21
C ILE A 73 5.81 -4.33 -2.57
N ASN A 74 5.01 -5.09 -3.29
CA ASN A 74 4.30 -4.60 -4.47
C ASN A 74 2.85 -4.32 -4.10
N THR A 75 2.35 -3.14 -4.45
CA THR A 75 0.94 -2.75 -4.25
C THR A 75 0.39 -2.26 -5.57
N LEU A 76 -0.67 -2.88 -6.03
CA LEU A 76 -1.46 -2.46 -7.19
C LEU A 76 -2.81 -1.98 -6.70
N ALA A 77 -3.27 -0.85 -7.17
CA ALA A 77 -4.61 -0.35 -6.88
C ALA A 77 -5.29 0.15 -8.14
N GLU A 78 -6.58 -0.11 -8.23
CA GLU A 78 -7.44 0.33 -9.30
C GLU A 78 -8.63 1.08 -8.71
N ASN A 79 -8.99 2.19 -9.36
CA ASN A 79 -10.13 3.01 -8.99
C ASN A 79 -10.17 3.37 -7.50
N ARG A 80 -9.04 3.86 -6.97
CA ARG A 80 -8.97 4.29 -5.57
C ARG A 80 -10.09 5.29 -5.27
N PRO A 81 -10.85 5.05 -4.20
CA PRO A 81 -11.88 5.99 -3.77
C PRO A 81 -11.28 7.36 -3.45
N ILE A 82 -11.93 8.40 -3.96
CA ILE A 82 -11.57 9.78 -3.66
C ILE A 82 -12.28 10.19 -2.37
N SER A 83 -11.60 10.89 -1.49
CA SER A 83 -12.15 11.38 -0.22
C SER A 83 -12.57 12.85 -0.29
N GLY A 84 -13.41 13.27 0.64
CA GLY A 84 -13.87 14.66 0.81
C GLY A 84 -15.13 15.00 0.04
N ALA A 85 -15.60 16.24 0.23
CA ALA A 85 -16.81 16.77 -0.39
C ALA A 85 -16.56 17.20 -1.84
N ARG A 86 -16.32 16.24 -2.71
CA ARG A 86 -16.04 16.47 -4.14
C ARG A 86 -17.03 15.70 -5.00
N GLY A 87 -17.45 16.31 -6.12
CA GLY A 87 -18.42 15.71 -7.05
C GLY A 87 -18.00 14.36 -7.64
N ASN A 88 -16.70 14.05 -7.67
CA ASN A 88 -16.17 12.76 -8.12
C ASN A 88 -15.99 11.73 -6.99
N ASN A 89 -16.36 12.06 -5.73
CA ASN A 89 -16.44 11.11 -4.63
C ASN A 89 -17.79 10.39 -4.69
N ALA A 90 -17.79 9.08 -4.91
CA ALA A 90 -18.99 8.26 -5.01
C ALA A 90 -19.89 8.36 -3.76
N PHE A 91 -19.29 8.35 -2.56
CA PHE A 91 -20.07 8.48 -1.32
C PHE A 91 -20.71 9.87 -1.21
N TYR A 92 -19.96 10.95 -1.47
CA TYR A 92 -20.50 12.29 -1.44
C TYR A 92 -21.66 12.46 -2.42
N THR A 93 -21.53 11.89 -3.61
CA THR A 93 -22.56 11.94 -4.65
C THR A 93 -23.81 11.18 -4.24
N ILE A 94 -23.65 9.97 -3.65
CA ILE A 94 -24.77 9.15 -3.18
C ILE A 94 -25.48 9.80 -1.99
N PHE A 95 -24.73 10.34 -1.01
CA PHE A 95 -25.33 11.01 0.16
C PHE A 95 -26.12 12.26 -0.18
N ASN A 96 -25.80 12.93 -1.28
CA ASN A 96 -26.55 14.10 -1.75
C ASN A 96 -27.70 13.76 -2.68
N MET A 97 -27.91 12.48 -3.00
CA MET A 97 -28.96 12.05 -3.90
C MET A 97 -30.30 12.02 -3.14
N PRO A 98 -31.39 12.56 -3.73
CA PRO A 98 -32.72 12.46 -3.19
C PRO A 98 -33.15 10.99 -2.98
N THR A 99 -33.81 10.70 -1.86
CA THR A 99 -34.25 9.34 -1.53
C THR A 99 -35.33 8.76 -2.48
N THR A 100 -35.90 9.61 -3.31
CA THR A 100 -36.88 9.23 -4.35
C THR A 100 -36.24 8.73 -5.64
N ILE A 101 -34.91 8.86 -5.77
CA ILE A 101 -34.14 8.44 -6.95
C ILE A 101 -33.43 7.13 -6.64
N ASP A 102 -33.56 6.16 -7.53
CA ASP A 102 -32.81 4.89 -7.44
C ASP A 102 -31.51 5.01 -8.22
N ILE A 103 -30.38 4.79 -7.56
CA ILE A 103 -29.08 4.82 -8.21
C ILE A 103 -28.93 3.79 -9.33
N ARG A 104 -29.66 2.69 -9.25
CA ARG A 104 -29.65 1.60 -10.25
C ARG A 104 -30.16 2.05 -11.61
N ASP A 105 -31.03 3.06 -11.66
CA ASP A 105 -31.54 3.63 -12.91
C ASP A 105 -30.45 4.26 -13.77
N PHE A 106 -29.29 4.57 -13.15
CA PHE A 106 -28.13 5.17 -13.81
C PHE A 106 -27.00 4.16 -14.09
N SER A 107 -27.26 2.88 -13.89
CA SER A 107 -26.25 1.84 -14.08
C SER A 107 -26.08 1.46 -15.57
N SER A 108 -27.13 1.58 -16.37
CA SER A 108 -27.12 1.28 -17.79
C SER A 108 -28.38 1.86 -18.46
N PRO A 109 -28.24 2.69 -19.52
CA PRO A 109 -26.99 3.20 -20.07
C PRO A 109 -26.36 4.28 -19.15
N VAL A 110 -25.04 4.33 -19.08
CA VAL A 110 -24.31 5.37 -18.31
C VAL A 110 -24.03 6.63 -19.12
N LYS A 111 -24.24 6.58 -20.44
CA LYS A 111 -24.09 7.69 -21.39
C LYS A 111 -25.25 7.75 -22.34
N ASP A 112 -25.57 8.95 -22.79
CA ASP A 112 -26.58 9.21 -23.80
C ASP A 112 -26.08 9.00 -25.26
N GLU A 113 -26.90 9.29 -26.24
CA GLU A 113 -26.58 9.19 -27.65
C GLU A 113 -25.48 10.16 -28.11
N PHE A 114 -25.26 11.24 -27.37
CA PHE A 114 -24.21 12.24 -27.63
C PHE A 114 -22.87 11.88 -26.89
N GLY A 115 -22.86 10.78 -26.13
CA GLY A 115 -21.71 10.35 -25.36
C GLY A 115 -21.55 11.08 -24.03
N GLU A 116 -22.53 11.84 -23.57
CA GLU A 116 -22.53 12.55 -22.29
C GLU A 116 -23.03 11.65 -21.17
N MET A 117 -22.51 11.89 -19.96
CA MET A 117 -22.84 11.12 -18.76
C MET A 117 -24.30 11.31 -18.34
N ILE A 118 -25.03 10.22 -18.19
CA ILE A 118 -26.37 10.24 -17.63
C ILE A 118 -26.28 10.26 -16.10
N TRP A 119 -26.84 11.31 -15.49
CA TRP A 119 -26.89 11.47 -14.04
C TRP A 119 -28.05 12.39 -13.63
N TRP A 120 -28.55 12.20 -12.42
CA TRP A 120 -29.68 12.99 -11.91
C TRP A 120 -29.34 14.48 -11.67
N SER A 121 -28.08 14.82 -11.51
CA SER A 121 -27.62 16.16 -11.17
C SER A 121 -26.42 16.59 -12.01
N LYS A 122 -26.36 17.86 -12.38
CA LYS A 122 -25.20 18.42 -13.10
C LYS A 122 -23.96 18.64 -12.19
N GLY A 123 -24.11 18.54 -10.88
CA GLY A 123 -23.04 18.84 -9.90
C GLY A 123 -22.22 17.63 -9.42
N GLY A 124 -22.54 16.42 -9.85
CA GLY A 124 -21.87 15.22 -9.41
C GLY A 124 -21.53 14.26 -10.53
N ILE A 125 -20.75 13.25 -10.24
CA ILE A 125 -20.40 12.17 -11.19
C ILE A 125 -21.18 10.92 -10.85
N ASN A 126 -21.77 10.29 -11.87
CA ASN A 126 -22.33 8.96 -11.77
C ASN A 126 -21.24 7.97 -11.34
N PRO A 127 -21.38 7.25 -10.23
CA PRO A 127 -20.37 6.28 -9.76
C PRO A 127 -20.08 5.16 -10.76
N TYR A 128 -21.07 4.75 -11.55
CA TYR A 128 -20.89 3.75 -12.61
C TYR A 128 -20.06 4.31 -13.78
N TRP A 129 -20.27 5.59 -14.11
CA TRP A 129 -19.40 6.29 -15.07
C TRP A 129 -17.95 6.34 -14.59
N SER A 130 -17.74 6.73 -13.32
CA SER A 130 -16.38 6.82 -12.76
C SER A 130 -15.59 5.54 -12.92
N LYS A 131 -16.21 4.40 -12.69
CA LYS A 131 -15.57 3.09 -12.81
C LYS A 131 -15.06 2.81 -14.23
N ASP A 132 -15.85 3.12 -15.24
CA ASP A 132 -15.61 2.67 -16.62
C ASP A 132 -14.95 3.76 -17.48
N TYR A 133 -15.23 5.03 -17.19
CA TYR A 133 -14.80 6.17 -18.00
C TYR A 133 -13.79 7.10 -17.31
N ASN A 134 -13.63 6.99 -16.00
CA ASN A 134 -12.63 7.75 -15.25
C ASN A 134 -11.72 6.83 -14.40
N PRO A 135 -11.18 5.75 -15.00
CA PRO A 135 -10.36 4.82 -14.23
C PRO A 135 -9.05 5.47 -13.80
N ASN A 136 -8.61 5.12 -12.61
CA ASN A 136 -7.27 5.40 -12.13
C ASN A 136 -6.60 4.11 -11.67
N LYS A 137 -5.30 4.02 -11.89
CA LYS A 137 -4.46 2.89 -11.46
C LYS A 137 -3.18 3.43 -10.86
N ASP A 138 -2.69 2.77 -9.83
CA ASP A 138 -1.35 2.98 -9.34
C ASP A 138 -0.65 1.67 -8.98
N SER A 139 0.63 1.64 -9.26
CA SER A 139 1.54 0.54 -8.91
C SER A 139 2.66 1.08 -8.06
N ARG A 140 2.90 0.49 -6.91
CA ARG A 140 4.01 0.84 -6.02
C ARG A 140 4.89 -0.37 -5.74
N ASN A 141 6.17 -0.22 -6.02
CA ASN A 141 7.20 -1.15 -5.62
C ASN A 141 8.02 -0.51 -4.49
N ARG A 142 8.08 -1.15 -3.33
CA ARG A 142 8.80 -0.66 -2.15
C ARG A 142 9.77 -1.71 -1.65
N PHE A 143 10.99 -1.27 -1.36
CA PHE A 143 12.04 -2.06 -0.74
C PHE A 143 12.36 -1.47 0.62
N LEU A 144 12.28 -2.32 1.65
CA LEU A 144 12.73 -2.00 3.00
C LEU A 144 13.91 -2.91 3.31
N MET A 145 15.05 -2.33 3.57
CA MET A 145 16.28 -3.06 3.87
C MET A 145 16.81 -2.60 5.23
N ASN A 146 17.18 -3.54 6.06
CA ASN A 146 17.80 -3.28 7.35
C ASN A 146 18.95 -4.27 7.55
N GLY A 147 20.05 -3.78 8.08
CA GLY A 147 21.18 -4.60 8.44
C GLY A 147 21.83 -4.09 9.71
N SER A 148 22.33 -4.99 10.54
CA SER A 148 23.17 -4.67 11.66
C SER A 148 24.37 -5.58 11.72
N LEU A 149 25.49 -5.03 12.16
CA LEU A 149 26.72 -5.74 12.46
C LEU A 149 27.16 -5.33 13.84
N LYS A 150 27.27 -6.32 14.73
CA LYS A 150 27.68 -6.14 16.11
C LYS A 150 28.99 -6.88 16.37
N TYR A 151 29.88 -6.26 17.11
CA TYR A 151 31.13 -6.86 17.57
C TYR A 151 31.27 -6.74 19.07
N LYS A 152 31.55 -7.87 19.77
CA LYS A 152 31.86 -7.94 21.20
C LYS A 152 33.35 -7.82 21.39
N PHE A 153 33.81 -6.72 21.98
CA PHE A 153 35.19 -6.51 22.34
C PHE A 153 35.57 -7.34 23.60
N THR A 154 34.66 -7.32 24.56
CA THR A 154 34.75 -8.07 25.84
C THR A 154 33.35 -8.55 26.22
N ASP A 155 33.20 -9.28 27.30
CA ASP A 155 31.88 -9.71 27.79
C ASP A 155 30.99 -8.55 28.26
N TRP A 156 31.60 -7.39 28.56
CA TRP A 156 30.89 -6.19 29.03
C TRP A 156 30.89 -5.03 28.05
N LEU A 157 31.58 -5.12 26.91
CA LEU A 157 31.68 -4.03 25.91
C LEU A 157 31.43 -4.54 24.50
N ASP A 158 30.47 -3.92 23.84
CA ASP A 158 30.17 -4.18 22.42
C ASP A 158 29.96 -2.90 21.62
N ALA A 159 30.07 -3.00 20.32
CA ALA A 159 29.67 -1.96 19.38
C ALA A 159 28.81 -2.54 18.27
N GLU A 160 27.84 -1.75 17.83
CA GLU A 160 26.90 -2.12 16.77
C GLU A 160 26.76 -0.99 15.75
N ILE A 161 26.80 -1.36 14.48
CA ILE A 161 26.48 -0.49 13.36
C ILE A 161 25.16 -0.99 12.76
N LYS A 162 24.21 -0.09 12.53
CA LYS A 162 22.95 -0.38 11.82
C LYS A 162 22.83 0.50 10.60
N ALA A 163 22.34 -0.09 9.53
CA ALA A 163 21.97 0.59 8.32
C ALA A 163 20.54 0.20 7.92
N GLY A 164 19.75 1.18 7.53
CA GLY A 164 18.40 0.97 7.02
C GLY A 164 18.18 1.77 5.75
N SER A 165 17.41 1.22 4.82
CA SER A 165 17.00 1.90 3.60
C SER A 165 15.53 1.63 3.33
N ASP A 166 14.78 2.70 3.05
CA ASP A 166 13.41 2.66 2.56
C ASP A 166 13.38 3.34 1.20
N MET A 167 13.03 2.60 0.17
CA MET A 167 12.88 3.14 -1.17
C MET A 167 11.59 2.65 -1.80
N TYR A 168 10.88 3.55 -2.48
CA TYR A 168 9.72 3.15 -3.28
C TYR A 168 9.62 3.93 -4.58
N PHE A 169 9.05 3.25 -5.56
CA PHE A 169 8.71 3.77 -6.88
C PHE A 169 7.20 3.58 -7.05
N THR A 170 6.51 4.66 -7.34
CA THR A 170 5.07 4.63 -7.62
C THR A 170 4.83 5.18 -9.00
N GLU A 171 4.14 4.44 -9.82
CA GLU A 171 3.64 4.84 -11.13
C GLU A 171 2.13 4.94 -11.05
N GLY A 172 1.56 6.03 -11.55
CA GLY A 172 0.13 6.28 -11.58
C GLY A 172 -0.35 6.61 -12.97
N GLU A 173 -1.56 6.18 -13.30
CA GLU A 173 -2.27 6.47 -14.53
C GLU A 173 -3.70 6.91 -14.19
N GLU A 174 -4.17 7.99 -14.81
CA GLU A 174 -5.54 8.48 -14.71
C GLU A 174 -6.07 8.80 -16.09
N LYS A 175 -7.27 8.31 -16.38
CA LYS A 175 -8.03 8.61 -17.60
C LYS A 175 -9.32 9.30 -17.23
N LEU A 176 -9.61 10.42 -17.88
CA LEU A 176 -10.87 11.12 -17.78
C LEU A 176 -11.45 11.25 -19.17
N TYR A 177 -12.59 10.63 -19.41
CA TYR A 177 -13.27 10.70 -20.69
C TYR A 177 -14.08 11.99 -20.81
N ALA A 178 -14.25 12.47 -22.03
CA ALA A 178 -15.17 13.56 -22.34
C ALA A 178 -16.62 13.17 -22.00
N GLY A 179 -17.48 14.15 -21.78
CA GLY A 179 -18.91 13.92 -21.53
C GLY A 179 -19.31 13.93 -20.04
N SER A 180 -18.37 14.16 -19.14
CA SER A 180 -18.65 14.38 -17.71
C SER A 180 -18.69 15.88 -17.39
N PRO A 181 -19.75 16.39 -16.75
CA PRO A 181 -19.88 17.83 -16.46
C PRO A 181 -18.84 18.37 -15.49
N THR A 182 -18.27 17.51 -14.64
CA THR A 182 -17.24 17.88 -13.65
C THR A 182 -15.82 17.85 -14.17
N ASN A 183 -15.63 17.27 -15.36
CA ASN A 183 -14.31 17.05 -15.95
C ASN A 183 -14.25 17.74 -17.31
N ASN A 184 -14.31 18.98 -17.44
CA ASN A 184 -14.20 19.67 -18.74
C ASN A 184 -14.76 18.88 -19.94
N LYS A 185 -15.29 19.51 -20.94
CA LYS A 185 -15.79 18.85 -22.17
C LYS A 185 -14.75 18.02 -22.91
N ASN A 186 -13.47 18.11 -22.50
CA ASN A 186 -12.34 17.43 -23.12
C ASN A 186 -11.90 16.24 -22.27
N SER A 187 -11.47 15.17 -22.92
CA SER A 187 -10.81 14.05 -22.25
C SER A 187 -9.42 14.46 -21.72
N ARG A 188 -8.95 13.78 -20.68
CA ARG A 188 -7.60 13.93 -20.14
C ARG A 188 -6.99 12.57 -19.87
N TYR A 189 -5.73 12.45 -20.22
CA TYR A 189 -4.87 11.35 -19.82
C TYR A 189 -3.69 11.90 -19.04
N SER A 190 -3.41 11.34 -17.89
CA SER A 190 -2.27 11.75 -17.09
C SER A 190 -1.55 10.54 -16.50
N THR A 191 -0.23 10.64 -16.46
CA THR A 191 0.67 9.71 -15.78
C THR A 191 1.41 10.45 -14.69
N SER A 192 1.77 9.74 -13.65
CA SER A 192 2.58 10.27 -12.56
C SER A 192 3.62 9.25 -12.11
N GLU A 193 4.80 9.75 -11.79
CA GLU A 193 5.85 8.96 -11.17
C GLU A 193 6.24 9.60 -9.84
N LYS A 194 6.43 8.78 -8.81
CA LYS A 194 6.97 9.20 -7.53
C LYS A 194 8.05 8.25 -7.10
N LYS A 195 9.22 8.82 -6.79
CA LYS A 195 10.39 8.11 -6.24
C LYS A 195 10.67 8.65 -4.85
N PHE A 196 11.00 7.76 -3.94
CA PHE A 196 11.36 8.10 -2.57
C PHE A 196 12.54 7.25 -2.14
N PHE A 197 13.49 7.88 -1.45
CA PHE A 197 14.67 7.23 -0.89
C PHE A 197 14.95 7.82 0.48
N GLU A 198 15.10 6.97 1.46
CA GLU A 198 15.54 7.32 2.81
C GLU A 198 16.57 6.31 3.28
N ASN A 199 17.70 6.80 3.77
CA ASN A 199 18.74 5.96 4.35
C ASN A 199 19.05 6.42 5.77
N ASN A 200 19.10 5.47 6.69
CA ASN A 200 19.38 5.70 8.08
C ASN A 200 20.60 4.89 8.50
N PHE A 201 21.51 5.54 9.23
CA PHE A 201 22.69 4.90 9.79
C PHE A 201 22.76 5.21 11.29
N SER A 202 23.11 4.24 12.09
CA SER A 202 23.36 4.43 13.50
C SER A 202 24.56 3.62 13.96
N PHE A 203 25.24 4.18 14.94
CA PHE A 203 26.35 3.54 15.62
C PHE A 203 26.09 3.59 17.11
N LEU A 204 26.27 2.46 17.79
CA LEU A 204 26.05 2.32 19.22
C LEU A 204 27.24 1.61 19.85
N ILE A 205 27.74 2.14 20.94
CA ILE A 205 28.65 1.45 21.84
C ILE A 205 27.89 1.19 23.13
N SER A 206 27.88 -0.06 23.59
CA SER A 206 27.18 -0.47 24.80
C SER A 206 28.18 -1.08 25.77
N GLY A 207 28.14 -0.62 27.01
CA GLY A 207 28.90 -1.19 28.11
C GLY A 207 27.97 -1.63 29.23
N HIS A 208 28.15 -2.83 29.77
CA HIS A 208 27.41 -3.36 30.90
C HIS A 208 28.34 -3.99 31.91
N LYS A 209 28.32 -3.50 33.14
CA LYS A 209 29.12 -4.03 34.23
C LYS A 209 28.28 -4.03 35.49
N ASP A 210 28.13 -5.22 36.11
CA ASP A 210 27.23 -5.44 37.23
C ASP A 210 27.71 -4.81 38.56
N GLU A 211 28.94 -4.39 38.66
CA GLU A 211 29.48 -3.75 39.87
C GLU A 211 30.41 -2.59 39.54
N LEU A 212 29.86 -1.46 39.07
CA LEU A 212 30.65 -0.28 38.71
C LEU A 212 31.14 0.51 39.97
N PHE A 213 30.44 0.40 41.06
CA PHE A 213 30.74 1.08 42.33
C PHE A 213 30.67 0.06 43.49
N GLY A 214 31.67 -0.76 43.62
CA GLY A 214 31.71 -1.86 44.56
C GLY A 214 31.09 -1.57 45.95
N LYS A 215 30.12 -2.37 46.33
CA LYS A 215 29.87 -2.75 47.70
C LYS A 215 30.27 -4.17 47.89
#